data_d1aa692cce96384cdd928732ebad0551
#
_entry.id   d1aa692cce96384cdd928732ebad0551
#
_cell.length_a   1.000
_cell.length_b   1.000
_cell.length_c   1.000
_cell.angle_alpha   90.00
_cell.angle_beta   90.00
_cell.angle_gamma   90.00
#
_symmetry.space_group_name_H-M   'P 1'
#
loop_
_entity.id
_entity.type
_entity.pdbx_description
1 polymer ?
#
loop_
_entity_poly.entity_id
_entity_poly.type
_entity_poly.pdbx_seq_one_letter_code
_entity_poly.pdbx_strand_id
1 'polypeptide(L)'
;MQLHCRICSPGEIEQGLLNRQLDLGIGYFGQQLAALSYRPWLAETQAVYCSSDHPLFTQPNPGREQIENARWIQRGYLLAQQLCPLAPADLGAVAFHMESVVHLILSGAYVGYLPTHYAARWVERGELRQLGGPPLSYQATLSLATRPQPTEDALTALLEDLQRQGGTLS
;
A
#
# COMPACT_ATOMS: atom_id res chain seq x y z
N MET A 1 -0.36 28.48 -6.75
CA MET A 1 -0.62 27.10 -7.26
C MET A 1 -1.79 26.53 -6.47
N GLN A 2 -2.75 25.86 -7.13
CA GLN A 2 -3.83 25.13 -6.47
C GLN A 2 -3.62 23.63 -6.71
N LEU A 3 -3.66 22.81 -5.65
CA LEU A 3 -3.52 21.37 -5.73
C LEU A 3 -4.90 20.69 -5.72
N HIS A 4 -5.12 19.77 -6.65
CA HIS A 4 -6.27 18.88 -6.67
C HIS A 4 -5.79 17.44 -6.43
N CYS A 5 -6.15 16.85 -5.29
CA CYS A 5 -5.76 15.49 -4.93
C CYS A 5 -6.92 14.51 -5.15
N ARG A 6 -6.60 13.35 -5.69
CA ARG A 6 -7.55 12.23 -5.88
C ARG A 6 -6.92 10.95 -5.37
N ILE A 7 -7.74 10.06 -4.83
CA ILE A 7 -7.35 8.68 -4.53
C ILE A 7 -7.78 7.83 -5.71
N CYS A 8 -6.81 7.15 -6.33
CA CYS A 8 -7.00 6.34 -7.52
C CYS A 8 -6.19 5.04 -7.40
N SER A 9 -6.58 4.00 -8.12
CA SER A 9 -5.74 2.82 -8.31
C SER A 9 -4.53 3.14 -9.20
N PRO A 10 -3.43 2.36 -9.14
CA PRO A 10 -2.26 2.58 -9.98
C PRO A 10 -2.57 2.67 -11.48
N GLY A 11 -3.44 1.80 -11.98
CA GLY A 11 -3.86 1.85 -13.39
C GLY A 11 -4.66 3.10 -13.75
N GLU A 12 -5.54 3.57 -12.87
CA GLU A 12 -6.26 4.85 -13.07
C GLU A 12 -5.31 6.04 -13.05
N ILE A 13 -4.27 6.01 -12.19
CA ILE A 13 -3.21 7.04 -12.18
C ILE A 13 -2.49 7.05 -13.53
N GLU A 14 -2.03 5.90 -14.02
CA GLU A 14 -1.32 5.79 -15.29
C GLU A 14 -2.17 6.29 -16.46
N GLN A 15 -3.43 5.87 -16.54
CA GLN A 15 -4.36 6.37 -17.57
C GLN A 15 -4.61 7.87 -17.43
N GLY A 16 -4.78 8.38 -16.22
CA GLY A 16 -4.97 9.82 -15.96
C GLY A 16 -3.76 10.65 -16.38
N LEU A 17 -2.53 10.15 -16.18
CA LEU A 17 -1.30 10.79 -16.64
C LEU A 17 -1.21 10.80 -18.18
N LEU A 18 -1.49 9.67 -18.84
CA LEU A 18 -1.50 9.57 -20.31
C LEU A 18 -2.53 10.50 -20.94
N ASN A 19 -3.72 10.59 -20.35
CA ASN A 19 -4.83 11.42 -20.83
C ASN A 19 -4.73 12.90 -20.39
N ARG A 20 -3.63 13.30 -19.71
CA ARG A 20 -3.41 14.66 -19.19
C ARG A 20 -4.48 15.14 -18.20
N GLN A 21 -5.12 14.21 -17.49
CA GLN A 21 -6.08 14.48 -16.43
C GLN A 21 -5.38 14.58 -15.06
N LEU A 22 -4.19 14.02 -14.97
CA LEU A 22 -3.28 14.09 -13.83
C LEU A 22 -1.91 14.55 -14.30
N ASP A 23 -1.18 15.24 -13.42
CA ASP A 23 0.17 15.72 -13.68
C ASP A 23 1.21 14.90 -12.93
N LEU A 24 0.85 14.38 -11.77
CA LEU A 24 1.68 13.55 -10.90
C LEU A 24 0.85 12.42 -10.30
N GLY A 25 1.43 11.23 -10.26
CA GLY A 25 0.93 10.08 -9.52
C GLY A 25 1.91 9.64 -8.44
N ILE A 26 1.39 9.22 -7.29
CA ILE A 26 2.17 8.61 -6.21
C ILE A 26 1.56 7.24 -5.93
N GLY A 27 2.35 6.18 -6.04
CA GLY A 27 1.84 4.85 -5.81
C GLY A 27 2.86 3.74 -6.05
N TYR A 28 2.40 2.52 -5.89
CA TYR A 28 3.13 1.33 -6.28
C TYR A 28 2.75 0.94 -7.71
N PHE A 29 3.73 0.91 -8.60
CA PHE A 29 3.55 0.55 -10.01
C PHE A 29 4.33 -0.73 -10.30
N GLY A 30 3.66 -1.86 -10.24
CA GLY A 30 4.25 -3.19 -10.43
C GLY A 30 4.69 -3.45 -11.87
N GLN A 31 4.00 -2.86 -12.84
CA GLN A 31 4.38 -2.84 -14.26
C GLN A 31 4.42 -1.38 -14.70
N GLN A 32 5.58 -0.94 -15.17
CA GLN A 32 5.79 0.44 -15.59
C GLN A 32 5.52 0.59 -17.08
N LEU A 33 4.72 1.57 -17.45
CA LEU A 33 4.44 1.89 -18.86
C LEU A 33 5.60 2.70 -19.45
N ALA A 34 6.11 2.28 -20.63
CA ALA A 34 7.22 2.97 -21.29
C ALA A 34 6.94 4.44 -21.67
N ALA A 35 5.67 4.82 -21.73
CA ALA A 35 5.21 6.18 -22.03
C ALA A 35 5.24 7.12 -20.80
N LEU A 36 5.56 6.63 -19.59
CA LEU A 36 5.63 7.39 -18.36
C LEU A 36 7.02 7.30 -17.74
N SER A 37 7.34 8.27 -16.92
CA SER A 37 8.57 8.30 -16.11
C SER A 37 8.25 7.95 -14.67
N TYR A 38 9.03 7.05 -14.06
CA TYR A 38 8.86 6.62 -12.67
C TYR A 38 10.14 6.88 -11.90
N ARG A 39 10.01 7.53 -10.75
CA ARG A 39 11.13 7.79 -9.83
C ARG A 39 10.80 7.15 -8.48
N PRO A 40 11.63 6.22 -7.97
CA PRO A 40 11.47 5.72 -6.61
C PRO A 40 11.45 6.88 -5.62
N TRP A 41 10.52 6.81 -4.66
CA TRP A 41 10.32 7.89 -3.70
C TRP A 41 10.43 7.42 -2.25
N LEU A 42 9.59 6.47 -1.85
CA LEU A 42 9.51 6.03 -0.47
C LEU A 42 9.42 4.50 -0.41
N ALA A 43 10.29 3.89 0.41
CA ALA A 43 10.15 2.47 0.76
C ALA A 43 9.28 2.34 2.02
N GLU A 44 8.30 1.45 1.99
CA GLU A 44 7.45 1.16 3.12
C GLU A 44 7.43 -0.34 3.43
N THR A 45 7.41 -0.66 4.72
CA THR A 45 7.28 -2.04 5.18
C THR A 45 5.81 -2.43 5.23
N GLN A 46 5.46 -3.52 4.57
CA GLN A 46 4.15 -4.14 4.61
C GLN A 46 4.17 -5.30 5.61
N ALA A 47 3.22 -5.33 6.55
CA ALA A 47 3.08 -6.41 7.51
C ALA A 47 1.64 -6.90 7.59
N VAL A 48 1.44 -8.12 8.09
CA VAL A 48 0.11 -8.71 8.26
C VAL A 48 -0.51 -8.24 9.55
N TYR A 49 -1.79 -7.88 9.50
CA TYR A 49 -2.55 -7.41 10.66
C TYR A 49 -3.87 -8.15 10.81
N CYS A 50 -4.31 -8.28 12.06
CA CYS A 50 -5.67 -8.63 12.44
C CYS A 50 -6.20 -7.61 13.46
N SER A 51 -7.54 -7.53 13.61
CA SER A 51 -8.16 -6.69 14.62
C SER A 51 -8.32 -7.41 15.96
N SER A 52 -8.65 -6.64 17.01
CA SER A 52 -8.93 -7.14 18.36
C SER A 52 -10.05 -8.18 18.41
N ASP A 53 -10.97 -8.14 17.46
CA ASP A 53 -12.10 -9.07 17.39
C ASP A 53 -11.78 -10.34 16.59
N HIS A 54 -10.61 -10.42 15.97
CA HIS A 54 -10.21 -11.60 15.20
C HIS A 54 -9.63 -12.70 16.11
N PRO A 55 -9.93 -14.00 15.87
CA PRO A 55 -9.46 -15.11 16.71
C PRO A 55 -7.92 -15.18 16.86
N LEU A 56 -7.17 -14.74 15.87
CA LEU A 56 -5.69 -14.71 15.94
C LEU A 56 -5.14 -13.62 16.85
N PHE A 57 -5.95 -12.63 17.26
CA PHE A 57 -5.47 -11.50 18.06
C PHE A 57 -4.94 -11.91 19.43
N THR A 58 -5.60 -12.84 20.10
CA THR A 58 -5.22 -13.30 21.44
C THR A 58 -4.20 -14.44 21.43
N GLN A 59 -3.93 -15.04 20.28
CA GLN A 59 -2.95 -16.12 20.17
C GLN A 59 -1.53 -15.56 20.28
N PRO A 60 -0.68 -16.02 21.23
CA PRO A 60 0.63 -15.42 21.47
C PRO A 60 1.53 -15.43 20.23
N ASN A 61 1.59 -16.52 19.50
CA ASN A 61 2.43 -16.71 18.31
C ASN A 61 1.68 -17.57 17.27
N PRO A 62 0.74 -17.01 16.51
CA PRO A 62 0.08 -17.79 15.47
C PRO A 62 1.10 -18.24 14.42
N GLY A 63 1.09 -19.54 14.12
CA GLY A 63 1.97 -20.11 13.11
C GLY A 63 1.62 -19.61 11.70
N ARG A 64 2.60 -19.72 10.77
CA ARG A 64 2.41 -19.33 9.36
C ARG A 64 1.15 -19.94 8.75
N GLU A 65 0.96 -21.24 8.91
CA GLU A 65 -0.20 -21.97 8.38
C GLU A 65 -1.53 -21.43 8.92
N GLN A 66 -1.60 -21.07 10.21
CA GLN A 66 -2.81 -20.48 10.80
C GLN A 66 -3.13 -19.12 10.20
N ILE A 67 -2.09 -18.33 9.89
CA ILE A 67 -2.24 -17.03 9.24
C ILE A 67 -2.66 -17.20 7.78
N GLU A 68 -2.07 -18.13 7.04
CA GLU A 68 -2.41 -18.42 5.63
C GLU A 68 -3.83 -18.99 5.48
N ASN A 69 -4.30 -19.77 6.46
CA ASN A 69 -5.67 -20.33 6.49
C ASN A 69 -6.73 -19.35 7.03
N ALA A 70 -6.34 -18.18 7.53
CA ALA A 70 -7.31 -17.16 7.88
C ALA A 70 -8.00 -16.61 6.62
N ARG A 71 -9.09 -15.90 6.81
CA ARG A 71 -9.80 -15.25 5.70
C ARG A 71 -9.09 -13.96 5.34
N TRP A 72 -8.61 -13.85 4.10
CA TRP A 72 -7.78 -12.74 3.67
C TRP A 72 -8.54 -11.67 2.89
N ILE A 73 -8.07 -10.43 3.06
CA ILE A 73 -8.38 -9.37 2.13
C ILE A 73 -7.21 -9.14 1.17
N GLN A 74 -7.51 -9.13 -0.12
CA GLN A 74 -6.59 -8.81 -1.18
C GLN A 74 -6.77 -7.38 -1.67
N ARG A 75 -5.67 -6.73 -2.06
CA ARG A 75 -5.74 -5.47 -2.80
C ARG A 75 -6.09 -5.75 -4.25
N GLY A 76 -7.07 -5.02 -4.79
CA GLY A 76 -7.55 -5.18 -6.17
C GLY A 76 -6.61 -4.64 -7.25
N TYR A 77 -5.51 -4.00 -6.86
CA TYR A 77 -4.40 -3.66 -7.73
C TYR A 77 -3.22 -4.58 -7.42
N LEU A 78 -2.60 -5.12 -8.44
CA LEU A 78 -1.49 -6.07 -8.33
C LEU A 78 -0.31 -5.42 -7.61
N LEU A 79 -0.16 -5.76 -6.34
CA LEU A 79 1.17 -5.91 -5.78
C LEU A 79 1.71 -7.17 -6.43
N ALA A 80 2.90 -7.11 -7.02
CA ALA A 80 3.50 -8.29 -7.60
C ALA A 80 3.39 -9.43 -6.58
N GLN A 81 2.69 -10.50 -6.92
CA GLN A 81 2.52 -11.69 -6.06
C GLN A 81 3.87 -12.23 -5.54
N GLN A 82 4.95 -11.89 -6.25
CA GLN A 82 6.33 -12.21 -5.91
C GLN A 82 6.86 -11.49 -4.66
N LEU A 83 6.23 -10.40 -4.20
CA LEU A 83 6.66 -9.68 -3.00
C LEU A 83 6.00 -10.20 -1.72
N CYS A 84 4.82 -10.82 -1.82
CA CYS A 84 4.11 -11.32 -0.65
C CYS A 84 4.70 -12.66 -0.21
N PRO A 85 5.25 -12.77 1.02
CA PRO A 85 5.84 -14.01 1.51
C PRO A 85 4.80 -15.08 1.88
N LEU A 86 3.52 -14.73 1.91
CA LEU A 86 2.40 -15.62 2.24
C LEU A 86 1.56 -15.94 1.00
N ALA A 87 1.03 -17.16 0.96
CA ALA A 87 0.09 -17.64 -0.04
C ALA A 87 -1.27 -17.94 0.62
N PRO A 88 -2.18 -16.94 0.71
CA PRO A 88 -3.48 -17.12 1.35
C PRO A 88 -4.30 -18.23 0.68
N ALA A 89 -4.88 -19.10 1.51
CA ALA A 89 -5.76 -20.19 1.04
C ALA A 89 -7.17 -19.70 0.73
N ASP A 90 -7.68 -18.71 1.47
CA ASP A 90 -9.02 -18.11 1.31
C ASP A 90 -8.93 -16.60 1.08
N LEU A 91 -9.24 -16.17 -0.14
CA LEU A 91 -9.38 -14.77 -0.50
C LEU A 91 -10.84 -14.35 -0.34
N GLY A 92 -11.20 -13.94 0.88
CA GLY A 92 -12.58 -13.63 1.23
C GLY A 92 -13.08 -12.26 0.76
N ALA A 93 -12.18 -11.32 0.45
CA ALA A 93 -12.54 -9.98 -0.02
C ALA A 93 -11.45 -9.36 -0.90
N VAL A 94 -11.86 -8.40 -1.73
CA VAL A 94 -10.97 -7.56 -2.55
C VAL A 94 -11.30 -6.09 -2.29
N ALA A 95 -10.28 -5.27 -2.06
CA ALA A 95 -10.44 -3.82 -1.88
C ALA A 95 -9.45 -3.03 -2.74
N PHE A 96 -9.91 -1.92 -3.30
CA PHE A 96 -9.13 -1.09 -4.21
C PHE A 96 -8.47 0.12 -3.54
N HIS A 97 -8.84 0.42 -2.29
CA HIS A 97 -8.29 1.52 -1.50
C HIS A 97 -7.85 1.04 -0.12
N MET A 98 -6.79 1.65 0.40
CA MET A 98 -6.19 1.29 1.69
C MET A 98 -7.18 1.44 2.84
N GLU A 99 -8.04 2.47 2.79
CA GLU A 99 -9.09 2.71 3.77
C GLU A 99 -10.08 1.55 3.83
N SER A 100 -10.45 1.00 2.68
CA SER A 100 -11.34 -0.18 2.63
C SER A 100 -10.65 -1.42 3.20
N VAL A 101 -9.34 -1.60 2.93
CA VAL A 101 -8.57 -2.71 3.50
C VAL A 101 -8.59 -2.65 5.03
N VAL A 102 -8.25 -1.50 5.62
CA VAL A 102 -8.20 -1.38 7.08
C VAL A 102 -9.57 -1.57 7.73
N HIS A 103 -10.65 -1.05 7.14
CA HIS A 103 -12.00 -1.24 7.68
C HIS A 103 -12.45 -2.70 7.63
N LEU A 104 -12.10 -3.44 6.59
CA LEU A 104 -12.39 -4.87 6.52
C LEU A 104 -11.56 -5.67 7.53
N ILE A 105 -10.30 -5.32 7.80
CA ILE A 105 -9.52 -5.93 8.89
C ILE A 105 -10.15 -5.59 10.24
N LEU A 106 -10.50 -4.32 10.50
CA LEU A 106 -11.14 -3.86 11.74
C LEU A 106 -12.50 -4.53 12.01
N SER A 107 -13.18 -5.05 10.98
CA SER A 107 -14.42 -5.82 11.17
C SER A 107 -14.26 -7.14 11.93
N GLY A 108 -13.03 -7.60 12.15
CA GLY A 108 -12.72 -8.87 12.81
C GLY A 108 -12.81 -10.11 11.91
N ALA A 109 -13.32 -9.97 10.68
CA ALA A 109 -13.54 -11.10 9.78
C ALA A 109 -12.33 -11.44 8.91
N TYR A 110 -11.36 -10.54 8.77
CA TYR A 110 -10.27 -10.66 7.81
C TYR A 110 -8.91 -10.35 8.41
N VAL A 111 -7.88 -10.93 7.80
CA VAL A 111 -6.48 -10.52 7.94
C VAL A 111 -5.99 -9.92 6.63
N GLY A 112 -4.96 -9.06 6.68
CA GLY A 112 -4.43 -8.46 5.46
C GLY A 112 -3.15 -7.69 5.69
N TYR A 113 -2.50 -7.32 4.59
CA TYR A 113 -1.31 -6.49 4.61
C TYR A 113 -1.66 -5.01 4.70
N LEU A 114 -0.99 -4.31 5.62
CA LEU A 114 -1.00 -2.84 5.72
C LEU A 114 0.45 -2.33 5.83
N PRO A 115 0.73 -1.11 5.34
CA PRO A 115 1.97 -0.43 5.67
C PRO A 115 2.07 -0.23 7.18
N THR A 116 3.24 -0.49 7.76
CA THR A 116 3.43 -0.43 9.22
C THR A 116 3.15 0.96 9.77
N HIS A 117 3.61 2.02 9.10
CA HIS A 117 3.36 3.40 9.50
C HIS A 117 1.87 3.77 9.44
N TYR A 118 1.14 3.22 8.46
CA TYR A 118 -0.31 3.45 8.33
C TYR A 118 -1.10 2.75 9.43
N ALA A 119 -0.70 1.51 9.79
CA ALA A 119 -1.34 0.71 10.83
C ALA A 119 -1.05 1.21 12.26
N ALA A 120 0.06 1.94 12.46
CA ALA A 120 0.59 2.34 13.77
C ALA A 120 -0.47 2.91 14.71
N ARG A 121 -1.30 3.82 14.24
CA ARG A 121 -2.36 4.48 15.06
C ARG A 121 -3.40 3.52 15.65
N TRP A 122 -3.70 2.42 14.95
CA TRP A 122 -4.63 1.39 15.47
C TRP A 122 -3.91 0.39 16.36
N VAL A 123 -2.64 0.12 16.09
CA VAL A 123 -1.80 -0.71 16.95
C VAL A 123 -1.61 -0.05 18.30
N GLU A 124 -1.32 1.26 18.35
CA GLU A 124 -1.20 2.05 19.59
C GLU A 124 -2.49 2.06 20.42
N ARG A 125 -3.65 1.95 19.78
CA ARG A 125 -4.96 1.85 20.45
C ARG A 125 -5.35 0.43 20.85
N GLY A 126 -4.54 -0.57 20.47
CA GLY A 126 -4.87 -1.98 20.68
C GLY A 126 -6.00 -2.51 19.79
N GLU A 127 -6.37 -1.78 18.74
CA GLU A 127 -7.42 -2.16 17.78
C GLU A 127 -6.89 -3.12 16.71
N LEU A 128 -5.61 -3.01 16.36
CA LEU A 128 -4.88 -3.90 15.44
C LEU A 128 -3.67 -4.52 16.11
N ARG A 129 -3.31 -5.71 15.66
CA ARG A 129 -2.09 -6.40 16.02
C ARG A 129 -1.38 -6.92 14.77
N GLN A 130 -0.06 -6.73 14.72
CA GLN A 130 0.79 -7.35 13.71
C GLN A 130 0.93 -8.85 13.98
N LEU A 131 0.85 -9.67 12.93
CA LEU A 131 1.02 -11.12 12.97
C LEU A 131 2.37 -11.53 12.37
N GLY A 132 3.03 -12.52 12.98
CA GLY A 132 4.16 -13.27 12.43
C GLY A 132 5.50 -12.54 12.31
N GLY A 133 5.60 -11.25 12.56
CA GLY A 133 6.86 -10.49 12.56
C GLY A 133 7.60 -10.42 11.21
N PRO A 134 8.95 -10.15 11.22
CA PRO A 134 9.73 -9.86 10.02
C PRO A 134 9.67 -10.91 8.89
N PRO A 135 9.64 -12.23 9.15
CA PRO A 135 9.58 -13.24 8.09
C PRO A 135 8.31 -13.18 7.23
N LEU A 136 7.24 -12.53 7.72
CA LEU A 136 5.97 -12.37 7.01
C LEU A 136 5.76 -10.94 6.49
N SER A 137 6.78 -10.10 6.59
CA SER A 137 6.78 -8.72 6.08
C SER A 137 7.53 -8.62 4.77
N TYR A 138 7.22 -7.59 3.97
CA TYR A 138 7.96 -7.29 2.76
C TYR A 138 8.08 -5.77 2.56
N GLN A 139 9.05 -5.36 1.74
CA GLN A 139 9.23 -3.96 1.34
C GLN A 139 8.50 -3.66 0.04
N ALA A 140 7.79 -2.55 -0.01
CA ALA A 140 7.19 -1.99 -1.21
C ALA A 140 7.75 -0.58 -1.44
N THR A 141 8.17 -0.28 -2.66
CA THR A 141 8.65 1.05 -3.01
C THR A 141 7.57 1.83 -3.73
N LEU A 142 7.13 2.93 -3.14
CA LEU A 142 6.29 3.91 -3.80
C LEU A 142 7.14 4.72 -4.77
N SER A 143 6.58 5.06 -5.92
CA SER A 143 7.21 5.86 -6.95
C SER A 143 6.37 7.09 -7.28
N LEU A 144 7.06 8.15 -7.69
CA LEU A 144 6.48 9.30 -8.35
C LEU A 144 6.38 8.99 -9.85
N ALA A 145 5.18 9.02 -10.41
CA ALA A 145 4.93 8.80 -11.83
C ALA A 145 4.52 10.11 -12.50
N THR A 146 5.12 10.42 -13.65
CA THR A 146 4.83 11.61 -14.46
C THR A 146 4.93 11.29 -15.95
N ARG A 147 4.45 12.18 -16.80
CA ARG A 147 4.85 12.18 -18.22
C ARG A 147 6.36 12.45 -18.33
N PRO A 148 7.04 11.99 -19.40
CA PRO A 148 8.51 12.06 -19.55
C PRO A 148 9.11 13.48 -19.48
N GLN A 149 8.33 14.49 -19.81
CA GLN A 149 8.77 15.90 -19.77
C GLN A 149 7.70 16.71 -19.03
N PRO A 150 7.84 16.94 -17.72
CA PRO A 150 6.99 17.90 -17.02
C PRO A 150 7.33 19.31 -17.57
N THR A 151 6.32 19.97 -18.15
CA THR A 151 6.49 21.27 -18.83
C THR A 151 6.22 22.45 -17.91
N GLU A 152 5.80 22.22 -16.67
CA GLU A 152 5.41 23.28 -15.74
C GLU A 152 6.43 23.41 -14.59
N ASP A 153 6.91 24.66 -14.38
CA ASP A 153 7.84 24.99 -13.29
C ASP A 153 7.28 24.60 -11.90
N ALA A 154 5.96 24.74 -11.72
CA ALA A 154 5.27 24.38 -10.48
C ALA A 154 5.32 22.87 -10.18
N LEU A 155 5.19 22.03 -11.21
CA LEU A 155 5.31 20.57 -11.06
C LEU A 155 6.75 20.16 -10.77
N THR A 156 7.70 20.81 -11.42
CA THR A 156 9.14 20.57 -11.16
C THR A 156 9.50 20.91 -9.72
N ALA A 157 9.07 22.06 -9.20
CA ALA A 157 9.28 22.44 -7.81
C ALA A 157 8.64 21.46 -6.82
N LEU A 158 7.40 21.00 -7.09
CA LEU A 158 6.72 20.00 -6.27
C LEU A 158 7.47 18.66 -6.25
N LEU A 159 7.98 18.22 -7.40
CA LEU A 159 8.77 16.98 -7.50
C LEU A 159 10.06 17.06 -6.70
N GLU A 160 10.75 18.20 -6.73
CA GLU A 160 11.96 18.44 -5.93
C GLU A 160 11.66 18.43 -4.42
N ASP A 161 10.54 19.05 -4.01
CA ASP A 161 10.10 19.04 -2.61
C ASP A 161 9.77 17.63 -2.11
N LEU A 162 9.02 16.85 -2.89
CA LEU A 162 8.69 15.46 -2.57
C LEU A 162 9.94 14.58 -2.49
N GLN A 163 10.92 14.77 -3.38
CA GLN A 163 12.16 14.01 -3.36
C GLN A 163 12.99 14.33 -2.11
N ARG A 164 13.01 15.57 -1.64
CA ARG A 164 13.67 15.94 -0.38
C ARG A 164 13.02 15.29 0.84
N GLN A 165 11.71 15.14 0.83
CA GLN A 165 10.96 14.52 1.94
C GLN A 165 11.03 12.99 1.93
N GLY A 166 11.09 12.35 0.78
CA GLY A 166 11.15 10.88 0.65
C GLY A 166 12.39 10.24 1.28
N GLY A 167 13.47 10.99 1.49
CA GLY A 167 14.67 10.52 2.21
C GLY A 167 14.55 10.52 3.74
N THR A 168 13.43 10.97 4.32
CA THR A 168 13.30 11.26 5.76
C THR A 168 12.34 10.32 6.51
N LEU A 169 11.62 9.44 5.79
CA LEU A 169 10.66 8.49 6.38
C LEU A 169 11.23 7.06 6.35
N SER A 170 12.29 6.84 7.12
CA SER A 170 12.83 5.49 7.41
C SER A 170 12.48 5.07 8.84
#